data_b6111022da242e50985a226c07a9e7a1
#
_entry.id   b6111022da242e50985a226c07a9e7a1
#
_cell.length_a   1.000
_cell.length_b   1.000
_cell.length_c   1.000
_cell.angle_alpha   90.00
_cell.angle_beta   90.00
_cell.angle_gamma   90.00
#
_symmetry.space_group_name_H-M   'P 1'
#
loop_
_entity.id
_entity.type
_entity.pdbx_description
1 polymer ?
#
loop_
_entity_poly.entity_id
_entity_poly.type
_entity_poly.pdbx_seq_one_letter_code
_entity_poly.pdbx_strand_id
1 'polypeptide(L)'
;MLTRRAFGGFVSCALCAMSAGFAATEVAAQGTTAVTPPAATPGVTRRVISQTDGPAPGYVTIIAEATIEPGVVVGRHTHPGIESGYVVEGSFELPIEGQKTLSLKPGDGFQVPPNTPHAGVKSDQKIKIVSTYVVEKGKPLASPA
;
A
#
# COMPACT_ATOMS: atom_id res chain seq x y z
N MET A 1 10.59 67.66 -48.00
CA MET A 1 11.91 67.92 -48.66
C MET A 1 12.98 67.14 -47.91
N LEU A 2 13.66 66.23 -48.66
CA LEU A 2 15.02 65.72 -48.36
C LEU A 2 15.19 64.88 -47.10
N THR A 3 15.88 63.73 -47.06
CA THR A 3 16.53 62.83 -48.04
C THR A 3 16.90 61.56 -47.28
N ARG A 4 16.89 60.45 -48.00
CA ARG A 4 17.42 59.13 -47.62
C ARG A 4 18.87 59.20 -47.16
N ARG A 5 19.24 58.30 -46.23
CA ARG A 5 20.46 57.52 -46.37
C ARG A 5 20.37 56.22 -45.58
N ALA A 6 20.46 55.15 -46.37
CA ALA A 6 20.70 53.76 -45.86
C ALA A 6 22.17 53.64 -45.43
N PHE A 7 22.39 52.85 -44.37
CA PHE A 7 23.68 52.19 -44.17
C PHE A 7 23.42 50.80 -43.63
N GLY A 8 23.78 49.86 -44.48
CA GLY A 8 23.79 48.46 -44.13
C GLY A 8 24.94 48.16 -43.18
N GLY A 9 24.70 47.26 -42.28
CA GLY A 9 25.69 46.63 -41.46
C GLY A 9 25.24 45.24 -41.10
N PHE A 10 25.72 44.25 -41.83
CA PHE A 10 25.55 42.83 -41.50
C PHE A 10 26.41 42.55 -40.26
N VAL A 11 25.80 42.28 -39.13
CA VAL A 11 26.48 41.65 -38.02
C VAL A 11 25.92 40.23 -37.89
N SER A 12 26.71 39.26 -38.37
CA SER A 12 26.48 37.83 -38.13
C SER A 12 26.72 37.56 -36.63
N CYS A 13 25.64 37.45 -35.89
CA CYS A 13 25.69 36.82 -34.57
C CYS A 13 25.51 35.33 -34.69
N ALA A 14 26.60 34.60 -34.54
CA ALA A 14 26.56 33.15 -34.36
C ALA A 14 25.76 32.81 -33.10
N LEU A 15 24.56 32.26 -33.28
CA LEU A 15 23.80 31.67 -32.19
C LEU A 15 24.52 30.39 -31.73
N CYS A 16 25.24 30.48 -30.62
CA CYS A 16 25.61 29.31 -29.85
C CYS A 16 24.35 28.70 -29.24
N ALA A 17 23.82 27.67 -29.88
CA ALA A 17 22.80 26.81 -29.27
C ALA A 17 23.47 26.00 -28.15
N MET A 18 23.41 26.48 -26.94
CA MET A 18 23.65 25.64 -25.75
C MET A 18 22.42 24.74 -25.55
N SER A 19 22.50 23.53 -26.07
CA SER A 19 21.59 22.45 -25.71
C SER A 19 21.92 22.03 -24.26
N ALA A 20 21.19 22.61 -23.29
CA ALA A 20 21.16 22.11 -21.93
C ALA A 20 20.47 20.73 -21.97
N GLY A 21 21.26 19.68 -22.01
CA GLY A 21 20.78 18.32 -21.83
C GLY A 21 20.22 18.19 -20.42
N PHE A 22 18.89 18.20 -20.29
CA PHE A 22 18.25 17.72 -19.10
C PHE A 22 18.51 16.22 -19.02
N ALA A 23 19.46 15.81 -18.21
CA ALA A 23 19.56 14.43 -17.78
C ALA A 23 18.33 14.15 -16.93
N ALA A 24 17.33 13.48 -17.51
CA ALA A 24 16.26 12.86 -16.75
C ALA A 24 16.94 11.80 -15.87
N THR A 25 17.08 12.10 -14.59
CA THR A 25 17.40 11.08 -13.61
C THR A 25 16.18 10.16 -13.55
N GLU A 26 16.28 9.01 -14.22
CA GLU A 26 15.37 7.91 -13.98
C GLU A 26 15.49 7.59 -12.48
N VAL A 27 14.45 7.94 -11.73
CA VAL A 27 14.24 7.39 -10.40
C VAL A 27 14.02 5.91 -10.62
N ALA A 28 15.06 5.11 -10.43
CA ALA A 28 14.95 3.67 -10.42
C ALA A 28 13.87 3.33 -9.39
N ALA A 29 12.74 2.79 -9.85
CA ALA A 29 11.74 2.20 -8.99
C ALA A 29 12.49 1.14 -8.18
N GLN A 30 12.69 1.40 -6.89
CA GLN A 30 13.30 0.45 -5.98
C GLN A 30 12.45 -0.80 -6.03
N GLY A 31 13.06 -1.90 -6.50
CA GLY A 31 12.39 -3.18 -6.65
C GLY A 31 11.92 -3.68 -5.28
N THR A 32 10.71 -3.30 -4.92
CA THR A 32 10.01 -3.87 -3.78
C THR A 32 9.74 -5.32 -4.13
N THR A 33 10.37 -6.24 -3.44
CA THR A 33 10.02 -7.66 -3.52
C THR A 33 8.57 -7.74 -3.06
N ALA A 34 7.65 -7.87 -4.02
CA ALA A 34 6.23 -7.90 -3.76
C ALA A 34 5.92 -9.07 -2.83
N VAL A 35 5.26 -8.80 -1.72
CA VAL A 35 4.71 -9.85 -0.88
C VAL A 35 3.62 -10.54 -1.69
N THR A 36 3.63 -11.88 -1.70
CA THR A 36 2.59 -12.64 -2.38
C THR A 36 1.23 -12.32 -1.73
N PRO A 37 0.25 -11.83 -2.50
CA PRO A 37 -1.08 -11.60 -1.96
C PRO A 37 -1.66 -12.89 -1.36
N PRO A 38 -2.51 -12.79 -0.33
CA PRO A 38 -3.24 -13.96 0.16
C PRO A 38 -4.11 -14.56 -0.94
N ALA A 39 -4.42 -15.84 -0.83
CA ALA A 39 -5.35 -16.53 -1.73
C ALA A 39 -6.68 -15.76 -1.82
N ALA A 40 -7.27 -15.73 -3.01
CA ALA A 40 -8.55 -15.07 -3.23
C ALA A 40 -9.64 -15.77 -2.41
N THR A 41 -10.40 -14.99 -1.65
CA THR A 41 -11.59 -15.44 -0.92
C THR A 41 -12.80 -14.78 -1.57
N PRO A 42 -13.77 -15.55 -2.09
CA PRO A 42 -14.99 -14.97 -2.64
C PRO A 42 -15.67 -14.00 -1.64
N GLY A 43 -16.05 -12.82 -2.11
CA GLY A 43 -16.62 -11.78 -1.26
C GLY A 43 -15.63 -11.01 -0.39
N VAL A 44 -14.32 -11.23 -0.58
CA VAL A 44 -13.27 -10.41 0.04
C VAL A 44 -12.44 -9.75 -1.05
N THR A 45 -12.45 -8.43 -1.07
CA THR A 45 -11.58 -7.62 -1.93
C THR A 45 -10.43 -7.06 -1.10
N ARG A 46 -9.21 -7.17 -1.60
CA ARG A 46 -8.01 -6.59 -0.95
C ARG A 46 -7.30 -5.68 -1.93
N ARG A 47 -6.89 -4.52 -1.46
CA ARG A 47 -6.16 -3.51 -2.23
C ARG A 47 -4.97 -3.00 -1.45
N VAL A 48 -3.77 -3.19 -1.96
CA VAL A 48 -2.57 -2.54 -1.41
C VAL A 48 -2.65 -1.05 -1.74
N ILE A 49 -2.58 -0.22 -0.71
CA ILE A 49 -2.59 1.25 -0.83
C ILE A 49 -1.16 1.77 -0.98
N SER A 50 -0.25 1.25 -0.16
CA SER A 50 1.15 1.66 -0.14
C SER A 50 2.03 0.54 0.38
N GLN A 51 3.28 0.53 -0.05
CA GLN A 51 4.29 -0.42 0.41
C GLN A 51 5.65 0.26 0.43
N THR A 52 6.45 -0.03 1.46
CA THR A 52 7.83 0.44 1.60
C THR A 52 8.65 -0.59 2.36
N ASP A 53 9.96 -0.46 2.35
CA ASP A 53 10.83 -1.28 3.20
C ASP A 53 10.46 -1.09 4.68
N GLY A 54 10.60 -2.16 5.44
CA GLY A 54 10.28 -2.17 6.86
C GLY A 54 11.37 -1.53 7.72
N PRO A 55 11.12 -1.42 9.05
CA PRO A 55 12.04 -0.79 9.99
C PRO A 55 13.33 -1.60 10.22
N ALA A 56 13.36 -2.85 9.76
CA ALA A 56 14.52 -3.74 9.87
C ALA A 56 14.82 -4.41 8.54
N PRO A 57 16.08 -4.78 8.25
CA PRO A 57 16.41 -5.59 7.09
C PRO A 57 15.57 -6.87 7.03
N GLY A 58 15.11 -7.23 5.83
CA GLY A 58 14.26 -8.41 5.62
C GLY A 58 12.77 -8.22 5.91
N TYR A 59 12.34 -7.02 6.29
CA TYR A 59 10.93 -6.70 6.50
C TYR A 59 10.40 -5.71 5.44
N VAL A 60 9.09 -5.71 5.29
CA VAL A 60 8.31 -4.77 4.47
C VAL A 60 7.14 -4.25 5.28
N THR A 61 6.81 -2.97 5.10
CA THR A 61 5.61 -2.34 5.66
C THR A 61 4.61 -2.14 4.52
N ILE A 62 3.39 -2.62 4.72
CA ILE A 62 2.31 -2.58 3.73
C ILE A 62 1.09 -1.94 4.37
N ILE A 63 0.47 -0.98 3.69
CA ILE A 63 -0.87 -0.51 4.02
C ILE A 63 -1.83 -1.12 3.00
N ALA A 64 -2.83 -1.84 3.47
CA ALA A 64 -3.85 -2.46 2.63
C ALA A 64 -5.26 -2.20 3.17
N GLU A 65 -6.20 -2.10 2.25
CA GLU A 65 -7.63 -2.06 2.53
C GLU A 65 -8.23 -3.43 2.23
N ALA A 66 -9.04 -3.94 3.13
CA ALA A 66 -9.87 -5.11 2.92
C ALA A 66 -11.34 -4.72 3.00
N THR A 67 -12.13 -5.15 2.02
CA THR A 67 -13.58 -5.08 2.03
C THR A 67 -14.13 -6.50 2.05
N ILE A 68 -15.02 -6.79 3.00
CA ILE A 68 -15.65 -8.10 3.22
C ILE A 68 -17.14 -7.90 3.06
N GLU A 69 -17.74 -8.64 2.12
CA GLU A 69 -19.17 -8.55 1.86
C GLU A 69 -19.98 -9.23 2.99
N PRO A 70 -21.26 -8.82 3.19
CA PRO A 70 -22.13 -9.42 4.20
C PRO A 70 -22.20 -10.95 4.07
N GLY A 71 -22.15 -11.63 5.20
CA GLY A 71 -22.26 -13.09 5.26
C GLY A 71 -20.97 -13.86 4.94
N VAL A 72 -19.90 -13.17 4.54
CA VAL A 72 -18.61 -13.77 4.24
C VAL A 72 -17.80 -14.00 5.52
N VAL A 73 -17.15 -15.14 5.61
CA VAL A 73 -16.23 -15.50 6.71
C VAL A 73 -14.81 -15.43 6.18
N VAL A 74 -13.96 -14.69 6.87
CA VAL A 74 -12.51 -14.75 6.62
C VAL A 74 -11.95 -15.93 7.40
N GLY A 75 -11.45 -16.93 6.69
CA GLY A 75 -10.90 -18.14 7.28
C GLY A 75 -9.76 -17.86 8.25
N ARG A 76 -9.56 -18.77 9.21
CA ARG A 76 -8.47 -18.69 10.19
C ARG A 76 -7.11 -18.67 9.48
N HIS A 77 -6.26 -17.71 9.83
CA HIS A 77 -4.98 -17.49 9.17
C HIS A 77 -3.98 -16.80 10.10
N THR A 78 -2.73 -16.72 9.65
CA THR A 78 -1.62 -16.02 10.32
C THR A 78 -0.94 -15.07 9.35
N HIS A 79 -0.19 -14.10 9.88
CA HIS A 79 0.73 -13.24 9.14
C HIS A 79 2.17 -13.44 9.61
N PRO A 80 3.19 -13.38 8.72
CA PRO A 80 4.60 -13.50 9.10
C PRO A 80 5.15 -12.17 9.68
N GLY A 81 4.40 -11.57 10.58
CA GLY A 81 4.69 -10.29 11.23
C GLY A 81 3.45 -9.70 11.88
N ILE A 82 3.51 -8.43 12.23
CA ILE A 82 2.44 -7.72 12.93
C ILE A 82 1.41 -7.21 11.94
N GLU A 83 0.12 -7.38 12.26
CA GLU A 83 -0.98 -6.63 11.68
C GLU A 83 -1.49 -5.59 12.67
N SER A 84 -1.65 -4.34 12.22
CA SER A 84 -2.33 -3.28 12.96
C SER A 84 -3.50 -2.79 12.12
N GLY A 85 -4.72 -3.12 12.52
CA GLY A 85 -5.94 -2.82 11.79
C GLY A 85 -6.75 -1.69 12.41
N TYR A 86 -7.49 -0.99 11.56
CA TYR A 86 -8.45 0.05 11.92
C TYR A 86 -9.76 -0.20 11.17
N VAL A 87 -10.87 -0.20 11.91
CA VAL A 87 -12.21 -0.45 11.35
C VAL A 87 -12.78 0.84 10.78
N VAL A 88 -13.05 0.85 9.48
CA VAL A 88 -13.63 1.99 8.76
C VAL A 88 -15.15 1.87 8.69
N GLU A 89 -15.67 0.65 8.43
CA GLU A 89 -17.09 0.38 8.23
C GLU A 89 -17.47 -1.00 8.78
N GLY A 90 -18.68 -1.10 9.32
CA GLY A 90 -19.26 -2.33 9.83
C GLY A 90 -18.72 -2.75 11.19
N SER A 91 -19.37 -3.75 11.79
CA SER A 91 -18.98 -4.30 13.10
C SER A 91 -18.81 -5.80 13.02
N PHE A 92 -17.83 -6.34 13.73
CA PHE A 92 -17.53 -7.79 13.70
C PHE A 92 -16.78 -8.23 14.97
N GLU A 93 -16.78 -9.54 15.17
CA GLU A 93 -15.98 -10.18 16.21
C GLU A 93 -14.65 -10.64 15.61
N LEU A 94 -13.55 -10.45 16.35
CA LEU A 94 -12.21 -10.89 15.96
C LEU A 94 -11.62 -11.79 17.06
N PRO A 95 -11.78 -13.13 16.96
CA PRO A 95 -11.05 -14.06 17.80
C PRO A 95 -9.58 -14.10 17.41
N ILE A 96 -8.71 -13.85 18.38
CA ILE A 96 -7.24 -13.95 18.27
C ILE A 96 -6.79 -14.99 19.26
N GLU A 97 -5.97 -15.97 18.81
CA GLU A 97 -5.49 -17.03 19.66
C GLU A 97 -4.73 -16.48 20.90
N GLY A 98 -5.05 -17.01 22.07
CA GLY A 98 -4.46 -16.59 23.33
C GLY A 98 -4.98 -15.26 23.90
N GLN A 99 -5.99 -14.65 23.25
CA GLN A 99 -6.59 -13.40 23.68
C GLN A 99 -8.11 -13.52 23.82
N LYS A 100 -8.71 -12.57 24.54
CA LYS A 100 -10.17 -12.42 24.55
C LYS A 100 -10.61 -11.96 23.14
N THR A 101 -11.70 -12.54 22.62
CA THR A 101 -12.32 -12.08 21.39
C THR A 101 -12.64 -10.58 21.47
N LEU A 102 -12.25 -9.84 20.43
CA LEU A 102 -12.51 -8.42 20.33
C LEU A 102 -13.84 -8.18 19.58
N SER A 103 -14.72 -7.38 20.17
CA SER A 103 -15.91 -6.84 19.48
C SER A 103 -15.54 -5.48 18.90
N LEU A 104 -15.48 -5.38 17.59
CA LEU A 104 -14.95 -4.22 16.88
C LEU A 104 -16.06 -3.51 16.08
N LYS A 105 -15.98 -2.17 16.05
CA LYS A 105 -16.88 -1.27 15.32
C LYS A 105 -16.07 -0.13 14.68
N PRO A 106 -16.67 0.68 13.79
CA PRO A 106 -15.98 1.81 13.18
C PRO A 106 -15.32 2.73 14.22
N GLY A 107 -14.05 3.05 13.99
CA GLY A 107 -13.21 3.83 14.90
C GLY A 107 -12.33 2.98 15.82
N ASP A 108 -12.61 1.71 15.96
CA ASP A 108 -11.77 0.82 16.78
C ASP A 108 -10.52 0.35 16.02
N GLY A 109 -9.44 0.13 16.76
CA GLY A 109 -8.20 -0.47 16.27
C GLY A 109 -7.94 -1.82 16.95
N PHE A 110 -7.15 -2.64 16.27
CA PHE A 110 -6.68 -3.92 16.82
C PHE A 110 -5.25 -4.22 16.38
N GLN A 111 -4.60 -5.13 17.10
CA GLN A 111 -3.29 -5.65 16.72
C GLN A 111 -3.27 -7.15 16.83
N VAL A 112 -2.67 -7.80 15.83
CA VAL A 112 -2.41 -9.24 15.82
C VAL A 112 -0.89 -9.45 15.86
N PRO A 113 -0.36 -10.16 16.87
CA PRO A 113 1.06 -10.47 16.94
C PRO A 113 1.51 -11.38 15.79
N PRO A 114 2.84 -11.45 15.53
CA PRO A 114 3.38 -12.33 14.49
C PRO A 114 2.95 -13.78 14.67
N ASN A 115 2.61 -14.43 13.55
CA ASN A 115 2.25 -15.84 13.46
C ASN A 115 1.10 -16.27 14.40
N THR A 116 0.28 -15.33 14.86
CA THR A 116 -0.85 -15.61 15.75
C THR A 116 -2.10 -15.92 14.93
N PRO A 117 -2.70 -17.11 15.07
CA PRO A 117 -3.92 -17.47 14.40
C PRO A 117 -5.10 -16.57 14.79
N HIS A 118 -5.81 -16.06 13.79
CA HIS A 118 -7.00 -15.22 13.99
C HIS A 118 -7.95 -15.38 12.80
N ALA A 119 -9.19 -14.89 12.96
CA ALA A 119 -10.20 -14.99 11.92
C ALA A 119 -11.21 -13.84 12.06
N GLY A 120 -11.79 -13.40 10.95
CA GLY A 120 -12.99 -12.57 10.98
C GLY A 120 -14.24 -13.44 11.12
N VAL A 121 -15.05 -13.22 12.13
CA VAL A 121 -16.35 -13.89 12.27
C VAL A 121 -17.34 -13.30 11.28
N LYS A 122 -18.25 -14.14 10.77
CA LYS A 122 -19.33 -13.73 9.89
C LYS A 122 -20.07 -12.52 10.46
N SER A 123 -20.25 -11.49 9.62
CA SER A 123 -21.06 -10.32 9.90
C SER A 123 -22.16 -10.19 8.87
N ASP A 124 -23.32 -9.71 9.28
CA ASP A 124 -24.42 -9.37 8.37
C ASP A 124 -24.22 -7.97 7.74
N GLN A 125 -23.17 -7.29 8.12
CA GLN A 125 -22.78 -5.98 7.60
C GLN A 125 -21.59 -6.13 6.65
N LYS A 126 -21.48 -5.20 5.70
CA LYS A 126 -20.25 -4.99 4.96
C LYS A 126 -19.18 -4.47 5.91
N ILE A 127 -18.00 -5.08 5.88
CA ILE A 127 -16.87 -4.68 6.71
C ILE A 127 -15.80 -4.03 5.81
N LYS A 128 -15.27 -2.90 6.26
CA LYS A 128 -14.09 -2.29 5.66
C LYS A 128 -13.03 -2.04 6.74
N ILE A 129 -11.84 -2.53 6.48
CA ILE A 129 -10.68 -2.44 7.38
C ILE A 129 -9.51 -1.86 6.59
N VAL A 130 -8.75 -0.96 7.21
CA VAL A 130 -7.42 -0.58 6.73
C VAL A 130 -6.41 -1.15 7.72
N SER A 131 -5.51 -1.99 7.21
CA SER A 131 -4.47 -2.62 8.02
C SER A 131 -3.08 -2.20 7.56
N THR A 132 -2.20 -1.97 8.52
CA THR A 132 -0.76 -1.86 8.32
C THR A 132 -0.10 -3.17 8.74
N TYR A 133 0.61 -3.78 7.82
CA TYR A 133 1.40 -4.99 8.06
C TYR A 133 2.88 -4.64 8.12
N VAL A 134 3.59 -5.14 9.14
CA VAL A 134 5.05 -5.16 9.19
C VAL A 134 5.47 -6.62 9.17
N VAL A 135 5.84 -7.12 8.00
CA VAL A 135 5.98 -8.57 7.74
C VAL A 135 7.30 -8.90 7.05
N GLU A 136 7.71 -10.17 7.13
CA GLU A 136 8.92 -10.67 6.48
C GLU A 136 8.77 -10.63 4.95
N LYS A 137 9.80 -10.13 4.25
CA LYS A 137 9.88 -10.13 2.78
C LYS A 137 9.90 -11.57 2.24
N GLY A 138 9.28 -11.75 1.08
CA GLY A 138 9.30 -13.03 0.36
C GLY A 138 8.39 -14.11 0.94
N LYS A 139 7.72 -13.86 2.06
CA LYS A 139 6.71 -14.76 2.60
C LYS A 139 5.30 -14.35 2.11
N PRO A 140 4.33 -15.29 2.02
CA PRO A 140 2.94 -14.95 1.80
C PRO A 140 2.44 -14.00 2.89
N LEU A 141 1.65 -12.98 2.50
CA LEU A 141 1.09 -12.03 3.48
C LEU A 141 0.18 -12.74 4.49
N ALA A 142 -0.54 -13.77 4.06
CA ALA A 142 -1.35 -14.61 4.95
C ALA A 142 -1.20 -16.09 4.60
N SER A 143 -1.20 -16.95 5.59
CA SER A 143 -1.18 -18.40 5.47
C SER A 143 -2.32 -19.03 6.29
N PRO A 144 -3.00 -20.07 5.79
CA PRO A 144 -4.01 -20.80 6.57
C PRO A 144 -3.44 -21.27 7.91
N ALA A 145 -4.31 -21.31 8.96
CA ALA A 145 -3.97 -21.74 10.33
C ALA A 145 -5.01 -22.74 10.86
#